data_18352ba27f4ad74f3bb55d65ec960ebe
#
_entry.id   18352ba27f4ad74f3bb55d65ec960ebe
#
_cell.length_a   1.000
_cell.length_b   1.000
_cell.length_c   1.000
_cell.angle_alpha   90.00
_cell.angle_beta   90.00
_cell.angle_gamma   90.00
#
_symmetry.space_group_name_H-M   'P 1'
#
loop_
_entity.id
_entity.type
_entity.pdbx_description
1 polymer ?
#
loop_
_entity_poly.entity_id
_entity_poly.type
_entity_poly.pdbx_seq_one_letter_code
_entity_poly.pdbx_strand_id
1 'polypeptide(L)'
;MPSTTIACGNAHETFYIAPSITPAALPTTSTQSLQTFAISGLQTTDIVSLQHYQGNQTSNVIVSNVDVATANVLTVQFQNTSGAATAITPAAGVYQFQVVRIEGAPQSTNAA
;
A
#
# COMPACT_ATOMS: atom_id res chain seq x y z
N MET A 1 -11.71 -30.79 -11.87
CA MET A 1 -11.10 -30.41 -11.80
C MET A 1 -10.88 -29.98 -11.38
N PRO A 2 -10.73 -29.86 -11.08
CA PRO A 2 -10.36 -29.51 -10.58
C PRO A 2 -10.13 -28.66 -10.30
N SER A 3 -10.42 -28.48 -10.22
CA SER A 3 -10.02 -27.90 -9.88
C SER A 3 -9.87 -27.19 -9.34
N THR A 4 -10.65 -27.41 -9.02
CA THR A 4 -9.99 -26.84 -8.03
C THR A 4 -8.74 -26.22 -8.28
N THR A 5 -8.41 -26.14 -9.32
CA THR A 5 -7.13 -25.62 -9.60
C THR A 5 -7.09 -24.16 -9.42
N ILE A 6 -5.96 -23.65 -9.06
CA ILE A 6 -5.75 -22.21 -8.93
C ILE A 6 -6.00 -21.53 -10.25
N ALA A 7 -5.78 -22.22 -11.33
CA ALA A 7 -6.04 -21.66 -12.64
C ALA A 7 -7.50 -21.33 -12.85
N CYS A 8 -8.36 -21.98 -12.12
CA CYS A 8 -9.77 -21.67 -12.18
C CYS A 8 -10.19 -20.76 -11.05
N GLY A 9 -9.25 -20.11 -10.44
CA GLY A 9 -9.50 -19.34 -9.25
C GLY A 9 -10.36 -18.13 -9.46
N ASN A 10 -10.42 -17.33 -8.45
CA ASN A 10 -11.32 -16.21 -8.39
C ASN A 10 -10.98 -15.18 -9.44
N ALA A 11 -11.99 -14.57 -9.97
CA ALA A 11 -11.81 -13.37 -10.77
C ALA A 11 -11.28 -12.24 -9.91
N HIS A 12 -10.59 -11.33 -10.51
CA HIS A 12 -10.11 -10.16 -9.80
C HIS A 12 -10.27 -8.92 -10.67
N GLU A 13 -10.28 -7.78 -10.01
CA GLU A 13 -10.31 -6.50 -10.67
C GLU A 13 -9.07 -5.74 -10.27
N THR A 14 -8.48 -5.04 -11.20
CA THR A 14 -7.35 -4.16 -10.94
C THR A 14 -7.76 -2.73 -11.23
N PHE A 15 -7.54 -1.85 -10.30
CA PHE A 15 -7.81 -0.43 -10.51
C PHE A 15 -6.75 0.40 -9.81
N TYR A 16 -6.73 1.68 -10.13
CA TYR A 16 -5.77 2.61 -9.54
C TYR A 16 -6.49 3.63 -8.70
N ILE A 17 -5.87 4.00 -7.60
CA ILE A 17 -6.34 5.12 -6.78
C ILE A 17 -5.22 6.15 -6.73
N ALA A 18 -5.60 7.39 -6.65
CA ALA A 18 -4.64 8.50 -6.63
C ALA A 18 -4.98 9.50 -5.52
N PRO A 19 -4.89 9.08 -4.26
CA PRO A 19 -5.23 9.97 -3.16
C PRO A 19 -4.19 11.05 -2.98
N SER A 20 -4.64 12.18 -2.49
CA SER A 20 -3.76 13.24 -2.02
C SER A 20 -3.51 12.98 -0.55
N ILE A 21 -2.28 12.74 -0.17
CA ILE A 21 -1.93 12.43 1.20
C ILE A 21 -0.90 13.41 1.74
N THR A 22 -0.92 13.60 3.05
CA THR A 22 0.01 14.49 3.74
C THR A 22 0.70 13.69 4.83
N PRO A 23 1.86 13.09 4.52
CA PRO A 23 2.55 12.27 5.52
C PRO A 23 3.11 13.11 6.65
N ALA A 24 3.22 12.48 7.81
CA ALA A 24 3.88 13.09 8.96
C ALA A 24 5.38 12.90 8.90
N ALA A 25 6.11 13.70 9.65
CA ALA A 25 7.57 13.62 9.70
C ALA A 25 8.06 12.28 10.23
N LEU A 26 9.16 11.79 9.66
CA LEU A 26 9.87 10.62 10.12
C LEU A 26 11.01 11.10 11.03
N PRO A 27 10.98 10.74 12.31
CA PRO A 27 11.82 11.44 13.30
C PRO A 27 13.32 11.25 13.12
N THR A 28 13.78 10.07 12.77
CA THR A 28 15.23 9.82 12.66
C THR A 28 15.50 8.80 11.57
N THR A 29 16.79 8.67 11.25
CA THR A 29 17.21 7.66 10.27
C THR A 29 16.85 6.25 10.72
N SER A 30 16.59 5.40 9.79
CA SER A 30 16.18 4.01 10.00
C SER A 30 14.88 3.85 10.77
N THR A 31 14.21 4.95 11.06
CA THR A 31 12.91 4.88 11.72
C THR A 31 11.85 4.57 10.70
N GLN A 32 11.02 3.60 11.03
CA GLN A 32 9.87 3.27 10.23
C GLN A 32 8.63 3.89 10.87
N SER A 33 7.75 4.42 10.05
CA SER A 33 6.54 5.04 10.53
C SER A 33 5.35 4.50 9.75
N LEU A 34 4.45 3.88 10.48
CA LEU A 34 3.21 3.39 9.92
C LEU A 34 2.21 4.52 9.97
N GLN A 35 1.76 4.98 8.85
CA GLN A 35 0.81 6.08 8.76
C GLN A 35 -0.46 5.63 8.07
N THR A 36 -1.59 6.16 8.50
CA THR A 36 -2.88 5.75 7.98
C THR A 36 -3.58 6.92 7.32
N PHE A 37 -4.27 6.63 6.23
CA PHE A 37 -5.01 7.62 5.46
C PHE A 37 -6.39 7.07 5.14
N ALA A 38 -7.42 7.86 5.38
CA ALA A 38 -8.79 7.43 5.13
C ALA A 38 -9.07 7.43 3.63
N ILE A 39 -9.38 6.28 3.08
CA ILE A 39 -9.74 6.13 1.67
C ILE A 39 -10.94 5.20 1.58
N SER A 40 -12.07 5.80 1.29
CA SER A 40 -13.34 5.09 1.23
C SER A 40 -13.31 3.99 0.18
N GLY A 41 -13.82 2.86 0.52
CA GLY A 41 -13.98 1.75 -0.42
C GLY A 41 -12.91 0.68 -0.36
N LEU A 42 -11.80 0.92 0.33
CA LEU A 42 -10.77 -0.11 0.47
C LEU A 42 -11.23 -1.24 1.39
N GLN A 43 -10.82 -2.44 1.04
CA GLN A 43 -11.17 -3.66 1.79
C GLN A 43 -9.90 -4.33 2.28
N THR A 44 -10.00 -5.03 3.39
CA THR A 44 -8.83 -5.70 3.99
C THR A 44 -8.23 -6.82 3.14
N THR A 45 -8.98 -7.29 2.16
CA THR A 45 -8.49 -8.30 1.22
C THR A 45 -7.85 -7.68 -0.02
N ASP A 46 -7.86 -6.37 -0.15
CA ASP A 46 -7.25 -5.69 -1.29
C ASP A 46 -5.72 -5.79 -1.20
N ILE A 47 -5.09 -5.98 -2.34
CA ILE A 47 -3.65 -5.98 -2.46
C ILE A 47 -3.27 -4.65 -3.07
N VAL A 48 -2.51 -3.85 -2.34
CA VAL A 48 -2.18 -2.48 -2.75
C VAL A 48 -0.68 -2.34 -2.90
N SER A 49 -0.27 -1.67 -3.94
CA SER A 49 1.14 -1.34 -4.13
C SER A 49 1.29 0.09 -4.63
N LEU A 50 2.34 0.76 -4.21
CA LEU A 50 2.65 2.10 -4.69
C LEU A 50 3.21 2.00 -6.09
N GLN A 51 2.59 2.70 -7.04
CA GLN A 51 2.99 2.69 -8.43
C GLN A 51 3.71 3.95 -8.86
N HIS A 52 3.35 5.06 -8.29
CA HIS A 52 3.87 6.34 -8.81
C HIS A 52 3.73 7.44 -7.76
N TYR A 53 4.78 8.20 -7.58
CA TYR A 53 4.77 9.32 -6.63
C TYR A 53 4.22 10.60 -7.22
N GLN A 54 4.08 10.67 -8.52
CA GLN A 54 3.63 11.85 -9.26
C GLN A 54 4.44 13.12 -8.90
N GLY A 55 5.75 12.97 -8.87
CA GLY A 55 6.64 14.08 -8.57
C GLY A 55 6.84 14.38 -7.10
N ASN A 56 6.24 13.59 -6.23
CA ASN A 56 6.33 13.82 -4.79
C ASN A 56 7.39 12.98 -4.10
N GLN A 57 8.28 12.38 -4.86
CA GLN A 57 9.34 11.57 -4.28
C GLN A 57 10.27 12.44 -3.44
N THR A 58 10.54 12.01 -2.21
CA THR A 58 11.42 12.72 -1.30
C THR A 58 12.72 11.94 -1.15
N SER A 59 13.85 12.64 -1.25
CA SER A 59 15.16 12.00 -1.07
C SER A 59 15.25 11.40 0.32
N ASN A 60 15.89 10.24 0.40
CA ASN A 60 16.12 9.53 1.66
C ASN A 60 14.85 9.07 2.37
N VAL A 61 13.78 8.92 1.62
CA VAL A 61 12.54 8.33 2.12
C VAL A 61 12.11 7.24 1.16
N ILE A 62 11.77 6.10 1.71
CA ILE A 62 11.17 5.03 0.91
C ILE A 62 9.85 4.61 1.52
N VAL A 63 8.99 4.06 0.69
CA VAL A 63 7.78 3.39 1.15
C VAL A 63 8.12 1.91 1.22
N SER A 64 8.17 1.38 2.43
CA SER A 64 8.60 0.00 2.62
C SER A 64 7.43 -0.98 2.56
N ASN A 65 6.22 -0.51 2.80
CA ASN A 65 5.05 -1.38 2.75
C ASN A 65 3.77 -0.56 2.60
N VAL A 66 2.77 -1.15 1.97
CA VAL A 66 1.44 -0.57 1.84
C VAL A 66 0.44 -1.69 2.08
N ASP A 67 -0.57 -1.43 2.88
CA ASP A 67 -1.55 -2.43 3.24
C ASP A 67 -2.90 -1.81 3.59
N VAL A 68 -3.93 -2.63 3.63
CA VAL A 68 -5.25 -2.23 4.13
C VAL A 68 -5.57 -3.11 5.33
N ALA A 69 -5.08 -2.71 6.48
CA ALA A 69 -5.30 -3.46 7.71
C ALA A 69 -6.72 -3.27 8.27
N THR A 70 -7.34 -2.16 7.93
CA THR A 70 -8.70 -1.84 8.35
C THR A 70 -9.47 -1.33 7.13
N ALA A 71 -10.72 -1.73 6.99
CA ALA A 71 -11.55 -1.29 5.86
C ALA A 71 -11.60 0.24 5.80
N ASN A 72 -11.52 0.78 4.59
CA ASN A 72 -11.52 2.21 4.31
C ASN A 72 -10.31 2.98 4.83
N VAL A 73 -9.24 2.28 5.16
CA VAL A 73 -8.02 2.92 5.66
C VAL A 73 -6.81 2.34 4.95
N LEU A 74 -6.06 3.19 4.29
CA LEU A 74 -4.79 2.82 3.67
C LEU A 74 -3.67 3.00 4.68
N THR A 75 -2.88 1.97 4.91
CA THR A 75 -1.72 2.02 5.78
C THR A 75 -0.47 2.05 4.94
N VAL A 76 0.35 3.06 5.12
CA VAL A 76 1.61 3.22 4.39
C VAL A 76 2.75 3.28 5.38
N GLN A 77 3.74 2.46 5.18
CA GLN A 77 4.93 2.46 6.02
C GLN A 77 6.05 3.18 5.30
N PHE A 78 6.49 4.29 5.87
CA PHE A 78 7.62 5.05 5.36
C PHE A 78 8.87 4.72 6.17
N GLN A 79 10.01 4.86 5.53
CA GLN A 79 11.28 4.69 6.22
C GLN A 79 12.23 5.83 5.87
N ASN A 80 12.88 6.39 6.88
CA ASN A 80 13.89 7.41 6.73
C ASN A 80 15.23 6.72 6.50
N THR A 81 15.80 6.89 5.33
CA THR A 81 17.06 6.23 4.94
C THR A 81 18.24 7.21 4.88
N SER A 82 18.12 8.35 5.55
CA SER A 82 19.10 9.42 5.40
C SER A 82 20.49 9.09 5.97
N GLY A 83 20.56 8.15 6.90
CA GLY A 83 21.85 7.85 7.54
C GLY A 83 22.25 8.90 8.57
N ALA A 84 21.42 9.86 8.85
CA ALA A 84 21.68 10.90 9.84
C ALA A 84 20.51 11.02 10.80
N ALA A 85 20.73 11.54 11.98
CA ALA A 85 19.69 11.71 12.97
C ALA A 85 18.88 12.97 12.68
N THR A 86 18.33 13.04 11.47
CA THR A 86 17.60 14.20 11.00
C THR A 86 16.19 13.77 10.60
N ALA A 87 15.20 14.48 11.09
CA ALA A 87 13.82 14.23 10.71
C ALA A 87 13.60 14.61 9.24
N ILE A 88 12.85 13.79 8.53
CA ILE A 88 12.48 14.06 7.13
C ILE A 88 10.98 13.87 7.01
N THR A 89 10.32 14.80 6.35
CA THR A 89 8.89 14.68 6.07
C THR A 89 8.70 14.29 4.61
N PRO A 90 8.05 13.16 4.33
CA PRO A 90 7.74 12.83 2.95
C PRO A 90 6.84 13.90 2.33
N ALA A 91 7.01 14.15 1.05
CA ALA A 91 6.27 15.23 0.40
C ALA A 91 4.78 14.93 0.38
N ALA A 92 3.99 15.96 0.66
CA ALA A 92 2.55 15.88 0.52
C ALA A 92 2.19 15.97 -0.97
N GLY A 93 1.14 15.31 -1.37
CA GLY A 93 0.66 15.39 -2.74
C GLY A 93 -0.05 14.11 -3.15
N VAL A 94 -0.16 13.93 -4.44
CA VAL A 94 -0.86 12.78 -5.01
C VAL A 94 0.10 11.62 -5.12
N TYR A 95 -0.33 10.48 -4.59
CA TYR A 95 0.40 9.21 -4.72
C TYR A 95 -0.53 8.24 -5.42
N GLN A 96 -0.02 7.54 -6.40
CA GLN A 96 -0.83 6.60 -7.16
C GLN A 96 -0.53 5.17 -6.74
N PHE A 97 -1.58 4.46 -6.39
CA PHE A 97 -1.49 3.06 -5.96
C PHE A 97 -2.27 2.17 -6.91
N GLN A 98 -1.77 0.98 -7.12
CA GLN A 98 -2.50 -0.07 -7.80
C GLN A 98 -3.20 -0.93 -6.77
N VAL A 99 -4.47 -1.20 -6.98
CA VAL A 99 -5.26 -2.06 -6.10
C VAL A 99 -5.73 -3.26 -6.88
N VAL A 100 -5.44 -4.44 -6.37
CA VAL A 100 -5.95 -5.69 -6.93
C VAL A 100 -6.98 -6.23 -5.95
N ARG A 101 -8.20 -6.38 -6.43
CA ARG A 101 -9.31 -6.86 -5.60
C ARG A 101 -9.77 -8.20 -6.12
N ILE A 102 -9.77 -9.18 -5.24
CA ILE A 102 -10.24 -10.50 -5.55
C ILE A 102 -11.73 -10.55 -5.32
N GLU A 103 -12.48 -11.06 -6.27
CA GLU A 103 -13.92 -11.18 -6.13
C GLU A 103 -14.23 -12.49 -5.42
N GLY A 104 -14.75 -12.38 -4.26
CA GLY A 104 -15.05 -13.52 -3.45
C GLY A 104 -13.84 -14.01 -2.66
N ALA A 105 -13.97 -15.13 -2.03
CA ALA A 105 -12.90 -15.69 -1.23
C ALA A 105 -11.78 -16.20 -2.13
N PRO A 106 -10.54 -16.08 -1.71
CA PRO A 106 -9.45 -16.68 -2.46
C PRO A 106 -9.66 -18.19 -2.61
N GLN A 107 -9.15 -18.74 -3.70
CA GLN A 107 -9.21 -20.17 -3.90
C GLN A 107 -8.53 -20.87 -2.74
N SER A 108 -9.10 -21.98 -2.41
CA SER A 108 -8.64 -22.72 -1.28
C SER A 108 -7.20 -23.09 -1.40
N THR A 109 -6.61 -22.99 -0.36
CA THR A 109 -5.36 -23.50 -0.23
C THR A 109 -5.24 -24.95 -0.37
N ASN A 110 -6.34 -25.64 -0.48
CA ASN A 110 -6.33 -26.98 -0.70
C ASN A 110 -6.29 -27.28 -2.05
N ALA A 111 -5.60 -26.59 -2.76
CA ALA A 111 -5.39 -26.85 -4.12
C ALA A 111 -4.82 -28.20 -4.33
N ALA A 112 -4.66 -28.87 -3.38
CA ALA A 112 -4.21 -30.22 -3.51
C ALA A 112 -5.32 -31.09 -3.99
#